data_f00d111e9dbe529678da76a15cfd58d8
#
_entry.id   f00d111e9dbe529678da76a15cfd58d8
#
_cell.length_a   1.000
_cell.length_b   1.000
_cell.length_c   1.000
_cell.angle_alpha   90.00
_cell.angle_beta   90.00
_cell.angle_gamma   90.00
#
_symmetry.space_group_name_H-M   'P 1'
#
loop_
_entity.id
_entity.type
_entity.pdbx_description
1 polymer ?
#
loop_
_entity_poly.entity_id
_entity_poly.type
_entity_poly.pdbx_seq_one_letter_code
_entity_poly.pdbx_strand_id
1 'polypeptide(L)'
;AKTEADKKICGSILGGSIDVYGVRHIKNIAVGNRSTVVKDMLLYVKKYVITGGFVTEYAAMKENNRPGYLQKAESPDVMRANMIKQGKEFVQNAEALIKQATPETKAMFEDGLKAAKQNLKDAEDPENKYIKAYTKNYAVLQKSIEQSNESMLKDWEARYPSNHLLFVKIRLQQFLDETSDIDFNAALTEKNGKMFFVNPVHEKKSNRWKMAFRAGKEVIEPARAFVQQWINEIK
;
A
#
# COMPACT_ATOMS: atom_id res chain seq x y z
N ALA A 1 26.04 -16.88 1.17
CA ALA A 1 26.02 -16.02 2.36
C ALA A 1 25.70 -14.55 2.00
N LYS A 2 26.49 -13.91 1.12
CA LYS A 2 26.29 -12.47 0.75
C LYS A 2 24.92 -12.24 0.10
N THR A 3 24.55 -13.06 -0.88
CA THR A 3 23.25 -12.96 -1.57
C THR A 3 22.05 -13.15 -0.63
N GLU A 4 22.19 -13.98 0.39
CA GLU A 4 21.16 -14.18 1.41
C GLU A 4 21.01 -12.94 2.31
N ALA A 5 22.13 -12.33 2.72
CA ALA A 5 22.11 -11.08 3.47
C ALA A 5 21.46 -9.95 2.66
N ASP A 6 21.82 -9.82 1.39
CA ASP A 6 21.26 -8.81 0.48
C ASP A 6 19.73 -8.95 0.35
N LYS A 7 19.22 -10.18 0.19
CA LYS A 7 17.76 -10.46 0.14
C LYS A 7 17.06 -10.07 1.45
N LYS A 8 17.66 -10.38 2.61
CA LYS A 8 17.08 -10.00 3.90
C LYS A 8 17.07 -8.50 4.12
N ILE A 9 18.15 -7.80 3.75
CA ILE A 9 18.22 -6.34 3.82
C ILE A 9 17.16 -5.72 2.92
N CYS A 10 17.06 -6.19 1.67
CA CYS A 10 16.05 -5.75 0.71
C CYS A 10 14.65 -5.93 1.27
N GLY A 11 14.29 -7.14 1.72
CA GLY A 11 13.00 -7.43 2.32
C GLY A 11 12.69 -6.58 3.55
N SER A 12 13.68 -6.30 4.40
CA SER A 12 13.50 -5.46 5.59
C SER A 12 13.27 -3.99 5.23
N ILE A 13 14.02 -3.43 4.30
CA ILE A 13 13.89 -2.02 3.91
C ILE A 13 12.66 -1.81 3.06
N LEU A 14 12.46 -2.60 2.00
CA LEU A 14 11.35 -2.43 1.07
C LEU A 14 10.02 -2.87 1.68
N GLY A 15 9.97 -4.07 2.25
CA GLY A 15 8.75 -4.65 2.82
C GLY A 15 8.46 -4.25 4.27
N GLY A 16 9.41 -3.61 4.95
CA GLY A 16 9.28 -3.31 6.39
C GLY A 16 9.24 -4.56 7.26
N SER A 17 9.70 -5.71 6.76
CA SER A 17 9.78 -6.95 7.52
C SER A 17 10.86 -6.86 8.60
N ILE A 18 10.63 -7.56 9.72
CA ILE A 18 11.62 -7.65 10.80
C ILE A 18 12.14 -9.08 10.84
N ASP A 19 13.46 -9.24 10.70
CA ASP A 19 14.10 -10.53 10.92
C ASP A 19 14.27 -10.81 12.42
N VAL A 20 13.31 -11.54 12.98
CA VAL A 20 13.35 -11.98 14.40
C VAL A 20 14.55 -12.88 14.68
N TYR A 21 15.05 -13.56 13.65
CA TYR A 21 16.16 -14.52 13.78
C TYR A 21 17.47 -13.82 14.13
N GLY A 22 17.72 -12.65 13.54
CA GLY A 22 18.92 -11.84 13.83
C GLY A 22 19.00 -11.41 15.29
N VAL A 23 17.86 -11.08 15.92
CA VAL A 23 17.81 -10.67 17.33
C VAL A 23 18.23 -11.82 18.28
N ARG A 24 17.94 -13.07 17.94
CA ARG A 24 18.37 -14.24 18.74
C ARG A 24 19.88 -14.44 18.70
N HIS A 25 20.51 -14.21 17.55
CA HIS A 25 21.94 -14.38 17.37
C HIS A 25 22.77 -13.28 18.02
N ILE A 26 22.23 -12.07 18.18
CA ILE A 26 22.95 -10.96 18.78
C ILE A 26 23.35 -11.25 20.24
N LYS A 27 22.59 -12.11 20.94
CA LYS A 27 22.91 -12.55 22.29
C LYS A 27 24.21 -13.39 22.37
N ASN A 28 24.62 -13.99 21.25
CA ASN A 28 25.85 -14.79 21.18
C ASN A 28 27.10 -13.90 20.97
N ILE A 29 26.89 -12.60 20.70
CA ILE A 29 27.98 -11.63 20.56
C ILE A 29 28.31 -11.08 21.93
N ALA A 30 29.59 -11.08 22.30
CA ALA A 30 30.05 -10.47 23.56
C ALA A 30 29.59 -9.01 23.62
N VAL A 31 29.11 -8.58 24.79
CA VAL A 31 28.50 -7.23 24.99
C VAL A 31 29.43 -6.12 24.51
N GLY A 32 30.73 -6.20 24.80
CA GLY A 32 31.72 -5.20 24.37
C GLY A 32 31.90 -5.08 22.83
N ASN A 33 31.53 -6.10 22.07
CA ASN A 33 31.68 -6.12 20.59
C ASN A 33 30.39 -5.76 19.86
N ARG A 34 29.25 -5.68 20.54
CA ARG A 34 27.94 -5.45 19.90
C ARG A 34 27.88 -4.14 19.12
N SER A 35 28.39 -3.06 19.70
CA SER A 35 28.41 -1.73 19.06
C SER A 35 29.20 -1.74 17.75
N THR A 36 30.38 -2.40 17.73
CA THR A 36 31.21 -2.51 16.50
C THR A 36 30.49 -3.32 15.44
N VAL A 37 29.98 -4.50 15.81
CA VAL A 37 29.25 -5.36 14.87
C VAL A 37 28.04 -4.62 14.27
N VAL A 38 27.27 -3.88 15.06
CA VAL A 38 26.12 -3.11 14.59
C VAL A 38 26.56 -2.03 13.59
N LYS A 39 27.64 -1.31 13.88
CA LYS A 39 28.19 -0.30 12.94
C LYS A 39 28.62 -0.92 11.62
N ASP A 40 29.31 -2.06 11.66
CA ASP A 40 29.75 -2.76 10.46
C ASP A 40 28.57 -3.26 9.62
N MET A 41 27.54 -3.80 10.28
CA MET A 41 26.30 -4.20 9.60
C MET A 41 25.60 -3.00 8.96
N LEU A 42 25.49 -1.87 9.64
CA LEU A 42 24.86 -0.66 9.09
C LEU A 42 25.67 -0.05 7.95
N LEU A 43 27.01 -0.10 8.01
CA LEU A 43 27.87 0.27 6.89
C LEU A 43 27.64 -0.63 5.68
N TYR A 44 27.47 -1.93 5.90
CA TYR A 44 27.12 -2.86 4.84
C TYR A 44 25.76 -2.52 4.22
N VAL A 45 24.71 -2.29 5.04
CA VAL A 45 23.40 -1.87 4.55
C VAL A 45 23.47 -0.59 3.74
N LYS A 46 24.22 0.43 4.24
CA LYS A 46 24.42 1.70 3.56
C LYS A 46 25.08 1.54 2.18
N LYS A 47 26.06 0.63 2.07
CA LYS A 47 26.69 0.29 0.80
C LYS A 47 25.75 -0.49 -0.12
N TYR A 48 24.92 -1.35 0.43
CA TYR A 48 24.01 -2.18 -0.36
C TYR A 48 22.89 -1.38 -1.00
N VAL A 49 22.29 -0.42 -0.30
CA VAL A 49 21.14 0.35 -0.83
C VAL A 49 21.49 1.26 -2.02
N ILE A 50 22.77 1.50 -2.29
CA ILE A 50 23.21 2.24 -3.49
C ILE A 50 23.59 1.31 -4.67
N THR A 51 23.48 -0.01 -4.50
CA THR A 51 23.79 -0.95 -5.59
C THR A 51 22.67 -1.00 -6.63
N GLY A 52 23.03 -1.30 -7.88
CA GLY A 52 22.06 -1.47 -8.96
C GLY A 52 20.99 -2.54 -8.63
N GLY A 53 21.37 -3.59 -7.90
CA GLY A 53 20.41 -4.62 -7.47
C GLY A 53 19.30 -4.06 -6.57
N PHE A 54 19.66 -3.27 -5.54
CA PHE A 54 18.66 -2.63 -4.67
C PHE A 54 17.80 -1.62 -5.42
N VAL A 55 18.41 -0.80 -6.29
CA VAL A 55 17.69 0.21 -7.10
C VAL A 55 16.66 -0.46 -8.00
N THR A 56 16.98 -1.60 -8.63
CA THR A 56 16.06 -2.37 -9.47
C THR A 56 14.88 -2.91 -8.66
N GLU A 57 15.15 -3.52 -7.51
CA GLU A 57 14.10 -4.03 -6.61
C GLU A 57 13.18 -2.92 -6.10
N TYR A 58 13.76 -1.76 -5.75
CA TYR A 58 12.98 -0.59 -5.36
C TYR A 58 12.08 -0.08 -6.50
N ALA A 59 12.62 0.03 -7.72
CA ALA A 59 11.86 0.48 -8.88
C ALA A 59 10.68 -0.47 -9.17
N ALA A 60 10.90 -1.78 -9.10
CA ALA A 60 9.85 -2.78 -9.25
C ALA A 60 8.78 -2.64 -8.15
N MET A 61 9.19 -2.48 -6.89
CA MET A 61 8.26 -2.25 -5.79
C MET A 61 7.46 -0.96 -5.98
N LYS A 62 8.11 0.15 -6.36
CA LYS A 62 7.44 1.42 -6.63
C LYS A 62 6.38 1.26 -7.70
N GLU A 63 6.70 0.61 -8.83
CA GLU A 63 5.75 0.42 -9.94
C GLU A 63 4.60 -0.53 -9.55
N ASN A 64 4.88 -1.61 -8.82
CA ASN A 64 3.85 -2.53 -8.33
C ASN A 64 2.85 -1.87 -7.35
N ASN A 65 3.25 -0.77 -6.70
CA ASN A 65 2.40 0.01 -5.80
C ASN A 65 1.82 1.27 -6.47
N ARG A 66 2.03 1.44 -7.76
CA ARG A 66 1.43 2.54 -8.52
C ARG A 66 -0.10 2.39 -8.54
N PRO A 67 -0.86 3.48 -8.41
CA PRO A 67 -2.30 3.42 -8.61
C PRO A 67 -2.65 2.80 -9.95
N GLY A 68 -3.23 1.59 -9.93
CA GLY A 68 -3.47 0.79 -11.14
C GLY A 68 -4.59 1.32 -12.01
N TYR A 69 -5.46 2.15 -11.44
CA TYR A 69 -6.60 2.72 -12.16
C TYR A 69 -6.73 4.20 -11.84
N LEU A 70 -6.42 5.03 -12.83
CA LEU A 70 -6.76 6.44 -12.82
C LEU A 70 -8.14 6.58 -13.48
N GLN A 71 -9.07 7.16 -12.75
CA GLN A 71 -10.43 7.36 -13.25
C GLN A 71 -10.43 8.32 -14.44
N LYS A 72 -11.37 8.08 -15.37
CA LYS A 72 -11.59 8.96 -16.50
C LYS A 72 -13.09 9.18 -16.66
N ALA A 73 -13.50 10.43 -16.74
CA ALA A 73 -14.88 10.75 -17.03
C ALA A 73 -15.21 10.32 -18.47
N GLU A 74 -16.24 9.52 -18.66
CA GLU A 74 -16.77 9.26 -19.99
C GLU A 74 -17.39 10.53 -20.55
N SER A 75 -17.17 10.81 -21.83
CA SER A 75 -17.88 11.94 -22.45
C SER A 75 -19.39 11.65 -22.52
N PRO A 76 -20.24 12.70 -22.53
CA PRO A 76 -21.68 12.51 -22.65
C PRO A 76 -22.10 11.68 -23.86
N ASP A 77 -21.38 11.83 -24.98
CA ASP A 77 -21.65 11.06 -26.21
C ASP A 77 -21.31 9.58 -26.05
N VAL A 78 -20.17 9.27 -25.44
CA VAL A 78 -19.75 7.88 -25.12
C VAL A 78 -20.73 7.25 -24.15
N MET A 79 -21.11 7.97 -23.10
CA MET A 79 -22.09 7.51 -22.12
C MET A 79 -23.42 7.18 -22.79
N ARG A 80 -23.91 8.08 -23.65
CA ARG A 80 -25.14 7.85 -24.43
C ARG A 80 -25.02 6.62 -25.32
N ALA A 81 -23.93 6.51 -26.08
CA ALA A 81 -23.67 5.35 -26.92
C ALA A 81 -23.67 4.03 -26.16
N ASN A 82 -23.06 4.03 -24.97
CA ASN A 82 -23.04 2.87 -24.07
C ASN A 82 -24.45 2.53 -23.57
N MET A 83 -25.26 3.53 -23.17
CA MET A 83 -26.64 3.30 -22.74
C MET A 83 -27.49 2.71 -23.87
N ILE A 84 -27.37 3.21 -25.10
CA ILE A 84 -28.08 2.68 -26.26
C ILE A 84 -27.63 1.25 -26.57
N LYS A 85 -26.32 0.98 -26.55
CA LYS A 85 -25.76 -0.36 -26.75
C LYS A 85 -26.30 -1.35 -25.73
N GLN A 86 -26.23 -1.02 -24.44
CA GLN A 86 -26.77 -1.87 -23.36
C GLN A 86 -28.27 -2.05 -23.48
N GLY A 87 -29.03 -0.99 -23.84
CA GLY A 87 -30.45 -1.08 -24.06
C GLY A 87 -30.80 -2.07 -25.17
N LYS A 88 -30.07 -2.07 -26.29
CA LYS A 88 -30.24 -3.04 -27.39
C LYS A 88 -29.94 -4.47 -26.93
N GLU A 89 -28.86 -4.67 -26.19
CA GLU A 89 -28.48 -5.98 -25.61
C GLU A 89 -29.59 -6.50 -24.67
N PHE A 90 -30.15 -5.63 -23.81
CA PHE A 90 -31.25 -6.01 -22.92
C PHE A 90 -32.51 -6.41 -23.68
N VAL A 91 -32.86 -5.69 -24.73
CA VAL A 91 -34.00 -6.04 -25.59
C VAL A 91 -33.78 -7.41 -26.23
N GLN A 92 -32.61 -7.65 -26.85
CA GLN A 92 -32.26 -8.93 -27.44
C GLN A 92 -32.32 -10.10 -26.46
N ASN A 93 -31.77 -9.89 -25.26
CA ASN A 93 -31.78 -10.91 -24.20
C ASN A 93 -33.23 -11.20 -23.74
N ALA A 94 -34.02 -10.18 -23.53
CA ALA A 94 -35.44 -10.36 -23.15
C ALA A 94 -36.25 -11.09 -24.25
N GLU A 95 -36.02 -10.80 -25.52
CA GLU A 95 -36.66 -11.49 -26.64
C GLU A 95 -36.23 -12.98 -26.74
N ALA A 96 -34.93 -13.27 -26.40
CA ALA A 96 -34.46 -14.65 -26.35
C ALA A 96 -35.08 -15.43 -25.16
N LEU A 97 -35.26 -14.79 -24.02
CA LEU A 97 -35.92 -15.40 -22.85
C LEU A 97 -37.37 -15.72 -23.10
N ILE A 98 -38.12 -14.85 -23.81
CA ILE A 98 -39.52 -15.10 -24.16
C ILE A 98 -39.65 -16.33 -25.07
N LYS A 99 -38.72 -16.57 -25.99
CA LYS A 99 -38.73 -17.76 -26.86
C LYS A 99 -38.55 -19.08 -26.09
N GLN A 100 -37.96 -19.02 -24.91
CA GLN A 100 -37.70 -20.17 -24.05
C GLN A 100 -38.66 -20.25 -22.85
N ALA A 101 -39.57 -19.29 -22.72
CA ALA A 101 -40.46 -19.17 -21.55
C ALA A 101 -41.55 -20.24 -21.54
N THR A 102 -41.86 -20.74 -20.35
CA THR A 102 -43.08 -21.54 -20.14
C THR A 102 -44.30 -20.64 -20.10
N PRO A 103 -45.52 -21.17 -20.28
CA PRO A 103 -46.74 -20.38 -20.18
C PRO A 103 -46.87 -19.56 -18.86
N GLU A 104 -46.35 -20.10 -17.77
CA GLU A 104 -46.43 -19.48 -16.43
C GLU A 104 -45.45 -18.29 -16.30
N THR A 105 -44.28 -18.33 -16.99
CA THR A 105 -43.25 -17.28 -16.88
C THR A 105 -43.32 -16.27 -18.01
N LYS A 106 -44.08 -16.55 -19.09
CA LYS A 106 -44.11 -15.73 -20.32
C LYS A 106 -44.54 -14.29 -20.01
N ALA A 107 -45.59 -14.09 -19.25
CA ALA A 107 -46.09 -12.76 -18.90
C ALA A 107 -45.02 -11.89 -18.22
N MET A 108 -44.25 -12.48 -17.29
CA MET A 108 -43.17 -11.78 -16.61
C MET A 108 -42.05 -11.34 -17.58
N PHE A 109 -41.69 -12.19 -18.53
CA PHE A 109 -40.67 -11.83 -19.54
C PHE A 109 -41.19 -10.82 -20.57
N GLU A 110 -42.49 -10.83 -20.90
CA GLU A 110 -43.12 -9.83 -21.75
C GLU A 110 -43.12 -8.43 -21.09
N ASP A 111 -43.37 -8.35 -19.76
CA ASP A 111 -43.24 -7.11 -18.99
C ASP A 111 -41.80 -6.62 -18.96
N GLY A 112 -40.83 -7.54 -18.77
CA GLY A 112 -39.41 -7.27 -18.85
C GLY A 112 -38.98 -6.70 -20.22
N LEU A 113 -39.47 -7.28 -21.30
CA LEU A 113 -39.22 -6.79 -22.66
C LEU A 113 -39.79 -5.39 -22.87
N LYS A 114 -41.03 -5.13 -22.40
CA LYS A 114 -41.64 -3.81 -22.46
C LYS A 114 -40.81 -2.76 -21.75
N ALA A 115 -40.33 -3.07 -20.54
CA ALA A 115 -39.44 -2.19 -19.79
C ALA A 115 -38.12 -1.95 -20.52
N ALA A 116 -37.50 -3.02 -21.07
CA ALA A 116 -36.26 -2.90 -21.85
C ALA A 116 -36.42 -2.01 -23.09
N LYS A 117 -37.53 -2.16 -23.81
CA LYS A 117 -37.84 -1.32 -24.97
C LYS A 117 -38.06 0.14 -24.57
N GLN A 118 -38.73 0.40 -23.45
CA GLN A 118 -38.91 1.76 -22.95
C GLN A 118 -37.56 2.39 -22.56
N ASN A 119 -36.73 1.67 -21.84
CA ASN A 119 -35.38 2.15 -21.45
C ASN A 119 -34.49 2.46 -22.67
N LEU A 120 -34.58 1.62 -23.73
CA LEU A 120 -33.86 1.88 -24.97
C LEU A 120 -34.38 3.16 -25.65
N LYS A 121 -35.71 3.32 -25.77
CA LYS A 121 -36.32 4.52 -26.31
C LYS A 121 -35.89 5.77 -25.52
N ASP A 122 -35.88 5.70 -24.21
CA ASP A 122 -35.44 6.81 -23.36
C ASP A 122 -33.95 7.14 -23.57
N ALA A 123 -33.10 6.13 -23.78
CA ALA A 123 -31.68 6.32 -24.09
C ALA A 123 -31.46 6.94 -25.47
N GLU A 124 -32.30 6.61 -26.44
CA GLU A 124 -32.28 7.17 -27.82
C GLU A 124 -32.86 8.60 -27.88
N ASP A 125 -33.66 9.01 -26.89
CA ASP A 125 -34.25 10.34 -26.85
C ASP A 125 -33.19 11.45 -26.76
N PRO A 126 -33.08 12.40 -27.70
CA PRO A 126 -32.17 13.53 -27.62
C PRO A 126 -32.40 14.41 -26.37
N GLU A 127 -33.65 14.42 -25.90
CA GLU A 127 -34.07 15.21 -24.73
C GLU A 127 -33.95 14.46 -23.40
N ASN A 128 -33.28 13.29 -23.38
CA ASN A 128 -33.09 12.49 -22.17
C ASN A 128 -32.57 13.35 -21.04
N LYS A 129 -33.37 13.47 -19.98
CA LYS A 129 -33.09 14.34 -18.81
C LYS A 129 -31.81 13.95 -18.07
N TYR A 130 -31.49 12.65 -18.02
CA TYR A 130 -30.28 12.15 -17.35
C TYR A 130 -29.04 12.56 -18.13
N ILE A 131 -29.01 12.36 -19.45
CA ILE A 131 -27.90 12.78 -20.34
C ILE A 131 -27.72 14.29 -20.29
N LYS A 132 -28.82 15.07 -20.35
CA LYS A 132 -28.75 16.53 -20.23
C LYS A 132 -28.14 16.98 -18.88
N ALA A 133 -28.58 16.39 -17.78
CA ALA A 133 -28.04 16.69 -16.46
C ALA A 133 -26.54 16.29 -16.35
N TYR A 134 -26.17 15.14 -16.91
CA TYR A 134 -24.79 14.70 -16.98
C TYR A 134 -23.93 15.66 -17.81
N THR A 135 -24.38 16.03 -19.00
CA THR A 135 -23.70 17.00 -19.89
C THR A 135 -23.46 18.34 -19.18
N LYS A 136 -24.48 18.84 -18.47
CA LYS A 136 -24.37 20.10 -17.71
C LYS A 136 -23.30 20.03 -16.63
N ASN A 137 -23.12 18.87 -15.99
CA ASN A 137 -22.19 18.69 -14.88
C ASN A 137 -20.85 18.07 -15.30
N TYR A 138 -20.70 17.69 -16.58
CA TYR A 138 -19.53 16.94 -17.07
C TYR A 138 -18.20 17.62 -16.79
N ALA A 139 -18.09 18.94 -17.03
CA ALA A 139 -16.85 19.67 -16.78
C ALA A 139 -16.46 19.69 -15.30
N VAL A 140 -17.45 19.77 -14.41
CA VAL A 140 -17.22 19.73 -12.95
C VAL A 140 -16.78 18.32 -12.55
N LEU A 141 -17.41 17.27 -13.06
CA LEU A 141 -17.05 15.88 -12.82
C LEU A 141 -15.64 15.57 -13.32
N GLN A 142 -15.32 16.01 -14.55
CA GLN A 142 -13.99 15.82 -15.14
C GLN A 142 -12.91 16.46 -14.25
N LYS A 143 -13.09 17.72 -13.84
CA LYS A 143 -12.16 18.42 -12.95
C LYS A 143 -12.01 17.72 -11.61
N SER A 144 -13.09 17.23 -11.03
CA SER A 144 -13.05 16.48 -9.75
C SER A 144 -12.27 15.17 -9.89
N ILE A 145 -12.45 14.45 -10.99
CA ILE A 145 -11.72 13.20 -11.27
C ILE A 145 -10.22 13.50 -11.49
N GLU A 146 -9.88 14.54 -12.25
CA GLU A 146 -8.50 14.97 -12.46
C GLU A 146 -7.81 15.30 -11.14
N GLN A 147 -8.45 16.08 -10.27
CA GLN A 147 -7.93 16.41 -8.94
C GLN A 147 -7.74 15.17 -8.06
N SER A 148 -8.68 14.22 -8.11
CA SER A 148 -8.56 12.96 -7.39
C SER A 148 -7.38 12.12 -7.90
N ASN A 149 -7.20 12.03 -9.21
CA ASN A 149 -6.07 11.33 -9.83
C ASN A 149 -4.73 11.97 -9.46
N GLU A 150 -4.64 13.29 -9.52
CA GLU A 150 -3.44 14.05 -9.11
C GLU A 150 -3.10 13.80 -7.64
N SER A 151 -4.11 13.82 -6.77
CA SER A 151 -3.92 13.51 -5.34
C SER A 151 -3.39 12.09 -5.13
N MET A 152 -3.97 11.09 -5.80
CA MET A 152 -3.50 9.69 -5.71
C MET A 152 -2.05 9.54 -6.18
N LEU A 153 -1.69 10.18 -7.29
CA LEU A 153 -0.32 10.15 -7.81
C LEU A 153 0.67 10.87 -6.89
N LYS A 154 0.27 12.01 -6.31
CA LYS A 154 1.07 12.74 -5.34
C LYS A 154 1.31 11.92 -4.07
N ASP A 155 0.28 11.27 -3.56
CA ASP A 155 0.38 10.41 -2.38
C ASP A 155 1.26 9.18 -2.66
N TRP A 156 1.17 8.61 -3.87
CA TRP A 156 2.05 7.53 -4.29
C TRP A 156 3.51 7.98 -4.39
N GLU A 157 3.80 9.14 -5.01
CA GLU A 157 5.17 9.67 -5.11
C GLU A 157 5.73 10.05 -3.73
N ALA A 158 4.90 10.54 -2.81
CA ALA A 158 5.32 10.82 -1.44
C ALA A 158 5.71 9.55 -0.67
N ARG A 159 4.99 8.43 -0.90
CA ARG A 159 5.29 7.12 -0.28
C ARG A 159 6.47 6.40 -0.94
N TYR A 160 6.59 6.56 -2.25
CA TYR A 160 7.58 5.91 -3.10
C TYR A 160 8.32 6.95 -3.95
N PRO A 161 9.17 7.79 -3.35
CA PRO A 161 9.84 8.87 -4.06
C PRO A 161 10.70 8.34 -5.22
N SER A 162 10.84 9.14 -6.29
CA SER A 162 11.66 8.77 -7.44
C SER A 162 13.14 8.58 -7.08
N ASN A 163 13.63 9.32 -6.08
CA ASN A 163 14.93 9.03 -5.46
C ASN A 163 14.76 7.95 -4.38
N HIS A 164 15.23 6.73 -4.65
CA HIS A 164 15.16 5.60 -3.71
C HIS A 164 15.81 5.88 -2.35
N LEU A 165 16.79 6.77 -2.28
CA LEU A 165 17.42 7.14 -1.00
C LEU A 165 16.46 7.94 -0.09
N LEU A 166 15.52 8.69 -0.65
CA LEU A 166 14.47 9.34 0.15
C LEU A 166 13.53 8.29 0.76
N PHE A 167 13.25 7.19 0.06
CA PHE A 167 12.51 6.07 0.64
C PHE A 167 13.30 5.41 1.78
N VAL A 168 14.59 5.18 1.59
CA VAL A 168 15.49 4.69 2.67
C VAL A 168 15.46 5.65 3.84
N LYS A 169 15.54 6.97 3.62
CA LYS A 169 15.44 8.00 4.65
C LYS A 169 14.15 7.88 5.47
N ILE A 170 13.00 7.67 4.81
CA ILE A 170 11.72 7.42 5.49
C ILE A 170 11.81 6.20 6.42
N ARG A 171 12.41 5.09 5.96
CA ARG A 171 12.59 3.87 6.77
C ARG A 171 13.53 4.08 7.96
N LEU A 172 14.60 4.82 7.75
CA LEU A 172 15.54 5.19 8.81
C LEU A 172 14.87 6.09 9.87
N GLN A 173 14.05 7.04 9.44
CA GLN A 173 13.28 7.89 10.36
C GLN A 173 12.28 7.05 11.17
N GLN A 174 11.56 6.12 10.55
CA GLN A 174 10.67 5.19 11.25
C GLN A 174 11.40 4.40 12.34
N PHE A 175 12.64 3.95 12.07
CA PHE A 175 13.45 3.29 13.09
C PHE A 175 13.77 4.23 14.26
N LEU A 176 14.15 5.48 14.01
CA LEU A 176 14.42 6.46 15.07
C LEU A 176 13.16 6.73 15.91
N ASP A 177 12.02 6.89 15.27
CA ASP A 177 10.74 7.17 15.95
C ASP A 177 10.31 5.98 16.82
N GLU A 178 10.34 4.76 16.26
CA GLU A 178 9.96 3.54 16.97
C GLU A 178 10.89 3.18 18.14
N THR A 179 12.10 3.69 18.15
CA THR A 179 13.11 3.42 19.19
C THR A 179 13.36 4.60 20.11
N SER A 180 12.59 5.69 20.00
CA SER A 180 12.84 6.96 20.70
C SER A 180 12.59 6.87 22.21
N ASP A 181 11.65 6.06 22.64
CA ASP A 181 11.15 5.97 24.00
C ASP A 181 11.41 4.61 24.67
N ILE A 182 12.47 3.90 24.25
CA ILE A 182 12.79 2.61 24.85
C ILE A 182 13.40 2.79 26.25
N ASP A 183 12.68 2.31 27.26
CA ASP A 183 13.22 2.18 28.61
C ASP A 183 13.96 0.84 28.75
N PHE A 184 15.26 0.85 28.56
CA PHE A 184 16.10 -0.35 28.69
C PHE A 184 16.19 -0.90 30.13
N ASN A 185 15.72 -0.15 31.13
CA ASN A 185 15.64 -0.58 32.53
C ASN A 185 14.25 -1.15 32.89
N ALA A 186 13.33 -1.24 31.91
CA ALA A 186 11.99 -1.77 32.14
C ALA A 186 12.04 -3.18 32.76
N ALA A 187 11.37 -3.34 33.87
CA ALA A 187 11.33 -4.61 34.60
C ALA A 187 10.50 -5.65 33.86
N LEU A 188 10.99 -6.88 33.83
CA LEU A 188 10.30 -8.04 33.26
C LEU A 188 9.91 -9.02 34.38
N THR A 189 8.82 -9.73 34.19
CA THR A 189 8.35 -10.83 35.00
C THR A 189 8.10 -12.07 34.15
N GLU A 190 8.38 -13.23 34.71
CA GLU A 190 8.12 -14.50 34.05
C GLU A 190 6.73 -15.02 34.42
N LYS A 191 5.95 -15.42 33.41
CA LYS A 191 4.66 -16.12 33.56
C LYS A 191 4.59 -17.26 32.55
N ASN A 192 4.45 -18.48 33.01
CA ASN A 192 4.32 -19.68 32.18
C ASN A 192 5.47 -19.81 31.15
N GLY A 193 6.70 -19.60 31.56
CA GLY A 193 7.88 -19.70 30.71
C GLY A 193 8.06 -18.55 29.72
N LYS A 194 7.24 -17.49 29.80
CA LYS A 194 7.30 -16.30 28.95
C LYS A 194 7.58 -15.05 29.76
N MET A 195 8.43 -14.18 29.21
CA MET A 195 8.76 -12.89 29.82
C MET A 195 7.76 -11.82 29.38
N PHE A 196 7.20 -11.09 30.36
CA PHE A 196 6.27 -9.98 30.18
C PHE A 196 6.83 -8.73 30.85
N PHE A 197 6.50 -7.57 30.35
CA PHE A 197 6.79 -6.32 31.04
C PHE A 197 5.91 -6.16 32.28
N VAL A 198 6.50 -5.77 33.38
CA VAL A 198 5.77 -5.47 34.63
C VAL A 198 4.85 -4.27 34.40
N ASN A 199 5.33 -3.26 33.69
CA ASN A 199 4.51 -2.10 33.31
C ASN A 199 3.61 -2.44 32.10
N PRO A 200 2.27 -2.39 32.27
CA PRO A 200 1.31 -2.68 31.19
C PRO A 200 1.45 -1.76 29.96
N VAL A 201 1.99 -0.55 30.12
CA VAL A 201 2.23 0.37 29.00
C VAL A 201 3.28 -0.21 28.06
N HIS A 202 4.37 -0.79 28.59
CA HIS A 202 5.39 -1.43 27.77
C HIS A 202 4.89 -2.71 27.11
N GLU A 203 3.98 -3.43 27.78
CA GLU A 203 3.37 -4.65 27.19
C GLU A 203 2.48 -4.33 25.99
N LYS A 204 1.89 -3.12 25.90
CA LYS A 204 1.09 -2.64 24.78
C LYS A 204 1.92 -2.05 23.62
N LYS A 205 3.24 -1.86 23.79
CA LYS A 205 4.13 -1.35 22.74
C LYS A 205 4.19 -2.30 21.54
N SER A 206 4.55 -1.75 20.39
CA SER A 206 4.68 -2.51 19.13
C SER A 206 5.70 -3.66 19.25
N ASN A 207 5.57 -4.66 18.40
CA ASN A 207 6.55 -5.74 18.33
C ASN A 207 7.96 -5.22 18.01
N ARG A 208 8.08 -4.16 17.19
CA ARG A 208 9.36 -3.53 16.85
C ARG A 208 10.02 -2.90 18.06
N TRP A 209 9.26 -2.17 18.87
CA TRP A 209 9.73 -1.61 20.12
C TRP A 209 10.22 -2.72 21.07
N LYS A 210 9.43 -3.79 21.25
CA LYS A 210 9.80 -4.93 22.10
C LYS A 210 11.04 -5.66 21.59
N MET A 211 11.23 -5.74 20.29
CA MET A 211 12.43 -6.34 19.71
C MET A 211 13.67 -5.46 19.93
N ALA A 212 13.53 -4.15 19.75
CA ALA A 212 14.61 -3.21 20.01
C ALA A 212 15.00 -3.22 21.49
N PHE A 213 14.03 -3.27 22.43
CA PHE A 213 14.30 -3.48 23.85
C PHE A 213 15.11 -4.76 24.08
N ARG A 214 14.72 -5.90 23.48
CA ARG A 214 15.42 -7.18 23.62
C ARG A 214 16.82 -7.20 22.98
N ALA A 215 17.04 -6.40 21.93
CA ALA A 215 18.36 -6.24 21.34
C ALA A 215 19.35 -5.55 22.30
N GLY A 216 18.83 -4.68 23.17
CA GLY A 216 19.60 -4.04 24.24
C GLY A 216 20.17 -2.69 23.85
N LYS A 217 20.52 -1.93 24.88
CA LYS A 217 21.03 -0.56 24.76
C LYS A 217 22.29 -0.49 23.90
N GLU A 218 23.20 -1.44 24.08
CA GLU A 218 24.49 -1.53 23.37
C GLU A 218 24.37 -1.75 21.87
N VAL A 219 23.16 -2.13 21.41
CA VAL A 219 22.82 -2.31 20.00
C VAL A 219 22.09 -1.09 19.47
N ILE A 220 21.08 -0.64 20.20
CA ILE A 220 20.15 0.37 19.71
C ILE A 220 20.75 1.78 19.75
N GLU A 221 21.46 2.18 20.79
CA GLU A 221 22.07 3.52 20.83
C GLU A 221 23.12 3.75 19.73
N PRO A 222 24.08 2.85 19.49
CA PRO A 222 24.99 3.00 18.36
C PRO A 222 24.29 2.97 17.00
N ALA A 223 23.22 2.16 16.86
CA ALA A 223 22.42 2.13 15.66
C ALA A 223 21.70 3.47 15.42
N ARG A 224 21.07 4.03 16.45
CA ARG A 224 20.41 5.36 16.37
C ARG A 224 21.39 6.46 15.99
N ALA A 225 22.56 6.49 16.62
CA ALA A 225 23.60 7.50 16.30
C ALA A 225 24.05 7.41 14.83
N PHE A 226 24.28 6.19 14.34
CA PHE A 226 24.66 5.96 12.95
C PHE A 226 23.53 6.36 11.99
N VAL A 227 22.30 5.95 12.28
CA VAL A 227 21.12 6.25 11.45
C VAL A 227 20.87 7.74 11.38
N GLN A 228 20.98 8.48 12.49
CA GLN A 228 20.84 9.93 12.52
C GLN A 228 21.87 10.62 11.60
N GLN A 229 23.14 10.18 11.66
CA GLN A 229 24.17 10.69 10.77
C GLN A 229 23.83 10.38 9.31
N TRP A 230 23.42 9.15 9.02
CA TRP A 230 23.10 8.74 7.65
C TRP A 230 21.91 9.52 7.07
N ILE A 231 20.85 9.77 7.85
CA ILE A 231 19.71 10.60 7.44
C ILE A 231 20.17 12.00 7.00
N ASN A 232 21.12 12.59 7.73
CA ASN A 232 21.66 13.93 7.42
C ASN A 232 22.47 13.96 6.11
N GLU A 233 23.05 12.85 5.69
CA GLU A 233 23.79 12.72 4.44
C GLU A 233 22.89 12.55 3.21
N ILE A 234 21.63 12.07 3.39
CA ILE A 234 20.66 11.90 2.29
C ILE A 234 20.00 13.25 2.00
N LYS A 235 20.34 13.78 0.83
CA LYS A 235 19.82 15.04 0.28
C LYS A 235 18.51 14.82 -0.50
#